data_6626fa9eb2d8a406bd861d00495c7bd2
#
_entry.id   6626fa9eb2d8a406bd861d00495c7bd2
#
_cell.length_a   1.000
_cell.length_b   1.000
_cell.length_c   1.000
_cell.angle_alpha   90.00
_cell.angle_beta   90.00
_cell.angle_gamma   90.00
#
_symmetry.space_group_name_H-M   'P 1'
#
loop_
_entity.id
_entity.type
_entity.pdbx_description
1 polymer ?
#
loop_
_entity_poly.entity_id
_entity_poly.type
_entity_poly.pdbx_seq_one_letter_code
_entity_poly.pdbx_strand_id
1 'polypeptide(L)'
;MPSAAMGRDIKVQFQSGGANSPALYLLDGMRAQEDFNGWDINTPAFEWYYQSGISVVMPVGGQSSFYSDWYNPACGKAGCTTYKWETFLTSELPQYLSANRQVKPTGSAAVGLSMAGSSALILAAYHPAQFIYAGSLSALLDPSQAMGPSLIGLAMGDAGGYKASDMWGPKDDPAWQRNDPTLQVGKLVANNTRIWVYCGNGKPSDLGGDNLPAKFLEGFVRTSNLKFQTAYNAAGGHNAVWNFDDNGTHSWEYWGAQLNAMKPDLQHTLGATPGGGGNGTTQGT
;
A
#
# COMPACT_ATOMS: atom_id res chain seq x y z
N MET A 1 -11.09 6.66 14.58
CA MET A 1 -10.58 7.98 14.97
C MET A 1 -11.18 9.06 14.07
N PRO A 2 -11.44 10.27 14.58
CA PRO A 2 -11.93 11.36 13.73
C PRO A 2 -10.85 11.81 12.74
N SER A 3 -11.27 12.13 11.52
CA SER A 3 -10.44 12.72 10.48
C SER A 3 -10.99 14.06 10.06
N ALA A 4 -10.28 15.14 10.34
CA ALA A 4 -10.66 16.47 9.90
C ALA A 4 -10.56 16.60 8.37
N ALA A 5 -9.52 16.00 7.77
CA ALA A 5 -9.30 16.01 6.32
C ALA A 5 -10.45 15.34 5.55
N MET A 6 -11.03 14.27 6.09
CA MET A 6 -12.11 13.51 5.44
C MET A 6 -13.51 13.86 5.98
N GLY A 7 -13.59 14.65 7.04
CA GLY A 7 -14.86 15.08 7.64
C GLY A 7 -15.70 13.96 8.23
N ARG A 8 -15.07 12.85 8.62
CA ARG A 8 -15.72 11.66 9.18
C ARG A 8 -14.75 10.82 10.01
N ASP A 9 -15.28 9.87 10.76
CA ASP A 9 -14.46 8.89 11.44
C ASP A 9 -13.89 7.87 10.46
N ILE A 10 -12.62 7.52 10.64
CA ILE A 10 -11.95 6.47 9.90
C ILE A 10 -11.61 5.33 10.88
N LYS A 11 -12.07 4.14 10.53
CA LYS A 11 -11.72 2.92 11.26
C LYS A 11 -10.27 2.52 10.93
N VAL A 12 -9.52 2.14 11.96
CA VAL A 12 -8.16 1.61 11.82
C VAL A 12 -8.03 0.40 12.71
N GLN A 13 -7.69 -0.75 12.13
CA GLN A 13 -7.33 -1.94 12.89
C GLN A 13 -5.88 -1.81 13.33
N PHE A 14 -5.59 -2.19 14.58
CA PHE A 14 -4.29 -1.91 15.19
C PHE A 14 -3.84 -3.05 16.11
N GLN A 15 -2.55 -3.41 16.01
CA GLN A 15 -1.86 -4.28 16.95
C GLN A 15 -0.58 -3.58 17.41
N SER A 16 -0.38 -3.49 18.72
CA SER A 16 0.81 -2.86 19.28
C SER A 16 2.05 -3.72 19.13
N GLY A 17 3.14 -3.13 18.68
CA GLY A 17 4.49 -3.71 18.68
C GLY A 17 5.30 -3.37 19.92
N GLY A 18 4.69 -2.73 20.93
CA GLY A 18 5.35 -2.23 22.12
C GLY A 18 5.53 -0.72 22.10
N ALA A 19 5.95 -0.19 23.25
CA ALA A 19 6.18 1.24 23.39
C ALA A 19 7.28 1.73 22.42
N ASN A 20 7.04 2.87 21.80
CA ASN A 20 7.97 3.49 20.87
C ASN A 20 8.36 2.60 19.66
N SER A 21 7.48 1.68 19.27
CA SER A 21 7.68 0.82 18.11
C SER A 21 7.51 1.58 16.79
N PRO A 22 8.22 1.18 15.72
CA PRO A 22 7.88 1.59 14.36
C PRO A 22 6.55 0.94 13.94
N ALA A 23 5.93 1.46 12.89
CA ALA A 23 4.69 0.91 12.37
C ALA A 23 4.85 0.29 10.97
N LEU A 24 4.05 -0.74 10.71
CA LEU A 24 3.79 -1.30 9.40
C LEU A 24 2.36 -0.94 9.00
N TYR A 25 2.23 -0.04 8.04
CA TYR A 25 0.95 0.34 7.45
C TYR A 25 0.63 -0.65 6.33
N LEU A 26 -0.42 -1.45 6.51
CA LEU A 26 -0.91 -2.41 5.51
C LEU A 26 -2.09 -1.81 4.75
N LEU A 27 -1.84 -1.51 3.49
CA LEU A 27 -2.76 -0.82 2.61
C LEU A 27 -3.48 -1.82 1.70
N ASP A 28 -4.80 -1.65 1.59
CA ASP A 28 -5.70 -2.57 0.89
C ASP A 28 -5.73 -2.33 -0.63
N GLY A 29 -6.28 -3.28 -1.36
CA GLY A 29 -6.47 -3.18 -2.80
C GLY A 29 -7.67 -2.30 -3.20
N MET A 30 -7.96 -2.29 -4.52
CA MET A 30 -9.00 -1.43 -5.11
C MET A 30 -10.41 -1.72 -4.57
N ARG A 31 -10.68 -2.94 -4.11
CA ARG A 31 -11.97 -3.38 -3.59
C ARG A 31 -12.06 -3.33 -2.06
N ALA A 32 -11.26 -2.46 -1.42
CA ALA A 32 -11.27 -2.26 0.01
C ALA A 32 -12.70 -2.09 0.55
N GLN A 33 -13.00 -2.79 1.65
CA GLN A 33 -14.31 -2.78 2.30
C GLN A 33 -14.34 -1.78 3.46
N GLU A 34 -15.54 -1.46 3.94
CA GLU A 34 -15.72 -0.47 5.02
C GLU A 34 -15.79 -1.12 6.42
N ASP A 35 -15.75 -2.45 6.51
CA ASP A 35 -15.82 -3.20 7.77
C ASP A 35 -14.44 -3.63 8.29
N PHE A 36 -13.65 -4.33 7.47
CA PHE A 36 -12.32 -4.82 7.80
C PHE A 36 -11.36 -4.62 6.64
N ASN A 37 -10.07 -4.43 6.95
CA ASN A 37 -9.02 -4.39 5.94
C ASN A 37 -8.80 -5.78 5.31
N GLY A 38 -8.56 -5.81 4.03
CA GLY A 38 -8.36 -7.06 3.28
C GLY A 38 -7.20 -7.91 3.80
N TRP A 39 -6.17 -7.31 4.36
CA TRP A 39 -5.07 -8.03 4.99
C TRP A 39 -5.51 -8.84 6.21
N ASP A 40 -6.47 -8.33 6.99
CA ASP A 40 -7.05 -9.05 8.13
C ASP A 40 -8.04 -10.13 7.68
N ILE A 41 -8.84 -9.84 6.63
CA ILE A 41 -9.83 -10.78 6.11
C ILE A 41 -9.15 -12.03 5.49
N ASN A 42 -8.06 -11.83 4.75
CA ASN A 42 -7.49 -12.85 3.86
C ASN A 42 -6.17 -13.45 4.33
N THR A 43 -5.57 -12.90 5.39
CA THR A 43 -4.29 -13.37 5.91
C THR A 43 -4.26 -13.35 7.43
N PRO A 44 -3.44 -14.17 8.09
CA PRO A 44 -3.17 -14.06 9.52
C PRO A 44 -2.06 -13.04 9.81
N ALA A 45 -2.13 -11.83 9.22
CA ALA A 45 -1.08 -10.82 9.33
C ALA A 45 -0.83 -10.38 10.78
N PHE A 46 -1.89 -10.28 11.59
CA PHE A 46 -1.74 -9.96 13.01
C PHE A 46 -0.98 -11.06 13.78
N GLU A 47 -1.25 -12.34 13.51
CA GLU A 47 -0.53 -13.44 14.11
C GLU A 47 0.94 -13.47 13.67
N TRP A 48 1.21 -13.24 12.39
CA TRP A 48 2.59 -13.23 11.87
C TRP A 48 3.43 -12.14 12.50
N TYR A 49 2.84 -10.99 12.81
CA TYR A 49 3.54 -9.84 13.37
C TYR A 49 3.37 -9.68 14.89
N TYR A 50 2.68 -10.63 15.55
CA TYR A 50 2.57 -10.65 17.00
C TYR A 50 3.96 -10.72 17.64
N GLN A 51 4.23 -9.87 18.61
CA GLN A 51 5.54 -9.74 19.29
C GLN A 51 6.74 -9.49 18.34
N SER A 52 6.51 -8.96 17.17
CA SER A 52 7.57 -8.64 16.21
C SER A 52 8.37 -7.37 16.57
N GLY A 53 7.87 -6.56 17.50
CA GLY A 53 8.41 -5.22 17.77
C GLY A 53 7.93 -4.16 16.78
N ILE A 54 7.01 -4.52 15.87
CA ILE A 54 6.41 -3.63 14.87
C ILE A 54 4.93 -3.50 15.17
N SER A 55 4.43 -2.27 15.30
CA SER A 55 2.99 -2.03 15.36
C SER A 55 2.37 -2.22 13.98
N VAL A 56 1.30 -3.01 13.90
CA VAL A 56 0.56 -3.22 12.65
C VAL A 56 -0.62 -2.26 12.59
N VAL A 57 -0.72 -1.52 11.51
CA VAL A 57 -1.72 -0.48 11.28
C VAL A 57 -2.45 -0.77 9.97
N MET A 58 -3.73 -1.07 10.05
CA MET A 58 -4.56 -1.41 8.89
C MET A 58 -5.72 -0.40 8.77
N PRO A 59 -5.57 0.68 7.98
CA PRO A 59 -6.68 1.58 7.69
C PRO A 59 -7.80 0.82 6.98
N VAL A 60 -9.06 1.09 7.33
CA VAL A 60 -10.24 0.42 6.77
C VAL A 60 -10.97 1.37 5.82
N GLY A 61 -11.46 0.84 4.71
CA GLY A 61 -12.09 1.62 3.65
C GLY A 61 -11.12 2.08 2.57
N GLY A 62 -11.50 3.10 1.83
CA GLY A 62 -10.68 3.64 0.76
C GLY A 62 -10.78 2.87 -0.56
N GLN A 63 -11.94 2.32 -0.87
CA GLN A 63 -12.19 1.68 -2.16
C GLN A 63 -11.81 2.61 -3.31
N SER A 64 -11.02 2.13 -4.25
CA SER A 64 -10.52 2.87 -5.42
C SER A 64 -9.73 4.15 -5.10
N SER A 65 -9.26 4.32 -3.85
CA SER A 65 -8.69 5.59 -3.38
C SER A 65 -7.28 5.88 -3.87
N PHE A 66 -6.50 4.87 -4.22
CA PHE A 66 -5.05 4.98 -4.40
C PHE A 66 -4.35 5.64 -3.19
N TYR A 67 -5.05 5.70 -2.05
CA TYR A 67 -4.59 6.35 -0.82
C TYR A 67 -4.04 7.76 -1.04
N SER A 68 -4.66 8.49 -1.98
CA SER A 68 -4.28 9.84 -2.39
C SER A 68 -5.33 10.87 -1.97
N ASP A 69 -4.97 12.14 -2.06
CA ASP A 69 -5.87 13.27 -1.89
C ASP A 69 -6.56 13.57 -3.22
N TRP A 70 -7.85 13.27 -3.32
CA TRP A 70 -8.59 13.47 -4.54
C TRP A 70 -8.92 14.94 -4.77
N TYR A 71 -8.96 15.36 -6.03
CA TYR A 71 -9.38 16.72 -6.39
C TYR A 71 -10.84 16.99 -6.06
N ASN A 72 -11.72 16.03 -6.38
CA ASN A 72 -13.17 16.13 -6.18
C ASN A 72 -13.64 15.06 -5.20
N PRO A 73 -14.86 15.21 -4.63
CA PRO A 73 -15.45 14.14 -3.84
C PRO A 73 -15.45 12.80 -4.58
N ALA A 74 -15.15 11.74 -3.86
CA ALA A 74 -15.19 10.37 -4.37
C ALA A 74 -16.65 9.88 -4.40
N CYS A 75 -17.23 9.87 -5.58
CA CYS A 75 -18.61 9.46 -5.81
C CYS A 75 -18.65 8.10 -6.51
N GLY A 76 -19.18 7.10 -5.83
CA GLY A 76 -19.39 5.75 -6.32
C GLY A 76 -20.83 5.29 -6.14
N LYS A 77 -21.08 4.01 -6.34
CA LYS A 77 -22.43 3.40 -6.19
C LYS A 77 -22.99 3.56 -4.77
N ALA A 78 -22.13 3.62 -3.75
CA ALA A 78 -22.53 3.79 -2.35
C ALA A 78 -22.76 5.25 -1.95
N GLY A 79 -22.53 6.22 -2.83
CA GLY A 79 -22.65 7.66 -2.57
C GLY A 79 -21.34 8.41 -2.70
N CYS A 80 -21.31 9.64 -2.21
CA CYS A 80 -20.15 10.52 -2.29
C CYS A 80 -19.50 10.71 -0.91
N THR A 81 -18.17 10.73 -0.88
CA THR A 81 -17.40 11.03 0.33
C THR A 81 -16.11 11.76 -0.03
N THR A 82 -15.50 12.42 0.94
CA THR A 82 -14.21 13.09 0.75
C THR A 82 -13.07 12.08 0.90
N TYR A 83 -12.21 12.00 -0.11
CA TYR A 83 -10.98 11.22 -0.07
C TYR A 83 -9.76 12.13 0.04
N LYS A 84 -9.20 12.22 1.24
CA LYS A 84 -7.93 12.89 1.56
C LYS A 84 -7.03 11.89 2.29
N TRP A 85 -6.85 10.73 1.66
CA TRP A 85 -6.16 9.61 2.28
C TRP A 85 -4.68 9.87 2.53
N GLU A 86 -3.99 10.57 1.63
CA GLU A 86 -2.58 10.90 1.85
C GLU A 86 -2.43 11.82 3.07
N THR A 87 -3.25 12.85 3.20
CA THR A 87 -3.26 13.72 4.40
C THR A 87 -3.58 12.92 5.66
N PHE A 88 -4.57 12.04 5.61
CA PHE A 88 -4.91 11.17 6.74
C PHE A 88 -3.73 10.29 7.17
N LEU A 89 -3.12 9.58 6.23
CA LEU A 89 -2.05 8.62 6.50
C LEU A 89 -0.73 9.27 6.92
N THR A 90 -0.47 10.51 6.50
CA THR A 90 0.84 11.15 6.69
C THR A 90 0.82 12.29 7.70
N SER A 91 -0.35 12.76 8.10
CA SER A 91 -0.51 13.81 9.09
C SER A 91 -1.36 13.36 10.29
N GLU A 92 -2.62 13.01 10.07
CA GLU A 92 -3.56 12.76 11.16
C GLU A 92 -3.27 11.42 11.87
N LEU A 93 -3.13 10.32 11.14
CA LEU A 93 -2.94 8.99 11.71
C LEU A 93 -1.64 8.84 12.49
N PRO A 94 -0.45 9.25 11.99
CA PRO A 94 0.78 9.12 12.76
C PRO A 94 0.78 9.95 14.03
N GLN A 95 0.18 11.14 14.04
CA GLN A 95 0.02 11.96 15.23
C GLN A 95 -0.89 11.28 16.27
N TYR A 96 -2.02 10.73 15.82
CA TYR A 96 -2.95 9.99 16.69
C TYR A 96 -2.29 8.75 17.29
N LEU A 97 -1.58 7.97 16.49
CA LEU A 97 -0.90 6.76 16.95
C LEU A 97 0.23 7.09 17.94
N SER A 98 0.97 8.16 17.70
CA SER A 98 2.01 8.62 18.62
C SER A 98 1.43 9.04 19.97
N ALA A 99 0.38 9.85 19.95
CA ALA A 99 -0.25 10.36 21.18
C ALA A 99 -1.02 9.29 21.97
N ASN A 100 -1.64 8.32 21.29
CA ASN A 100 -2.60 7.40 21.92
C ASN A 100 -2.16 5.95 21.96
N ARG A 101 -1.12 5.57 21.21
CA ARG A 101 -0.68 4.16 21.05
C ARG A 101 0.83 3.99 21.19
N GLN A 102 1.56 5.05 21.51
CA GLN A 102 3.01 5.05 21.71
C GLN A 102 3.78 4.52 20.47
N VAL A 103 3.29 4.79 19.28
CA VAL A 103 3.94 4.44 18.03
C VAL A 103 4.84 5.58 17.58
N LYS A 104 6.01 5.28 17.06
CA LYS A 104 6.88 6.31 16.45
C LYS A 104 6.17 6.97 15.26
N PRO A 105 6.18 8.31 15.16
CA PRO A 105 5.58 9.00 14.01
C PRO A 105 6.42 8.90 12.73
N THR A 106 7.69 8.45 12.85
CA THR A 106 8.66 8.34 11.75
C THR A 106 9.31 6.96 11.74
N GLY A 107 10.03 6.63 10.67
CA GLY A 107 10.78 5.38 10.56
C GLY A 107 9.89 4.14 10.43
N SER A 108 8.79 4.25 9.72
CA SER A 108 7.79 3.21 9.51
C SER A 108 7.85 2.63 8.09
N ALA A 109 7.02 1.64 7.83
CA ALA A 109 6.86 1.01 6.52
C ALA A 109 5.42 1.17 5.99
N ALA A 110 5.29 1.30 4.68
CA ALA A 110 4.03 1.13 3.96
C ALA A 110 4.14 -0.09 3.03
N VAL A 111 3.21 -1.00 3.13
CA VAL A 111 3.12 -2.18 2.26
C VAL A 111 1.71 -2.27 1.68
N GLY A 112 1.61 -2.40 0.38
CA GLY A 112 0.35 -2.48 -0.30
C GLY A 112 0.36 -3.46 -1.47
N LEU A 113 -0.83 -3.89 -1.84
CA LEU A 113 -1.05 -4.78 -2.98
C LEU A 113 -1.85 -4.06 -4.07
N SER A 114 -1.65 -4.46 -5.32
CA SER A 114 -2.40 -3.94 -6.47
C SER A 114 -2.41 -2.40 -6.46
N MET A 115 -3.58 -1.75 -6.44
CA MET A 115 -3.72 -0.30 -6.26
C MET A 115 -2.76 0.28 -5.21
N ALA A 116 -2.72 -0.33 -4.04
CA ALA A 116 -1.95 0.19 -2.91
C ALA A 116 -0.45 -0.09 -2.97
N GLY A 117 0.00 -0.99 -3.85
CA GLY A 117 1.43 -1.18 -4.08
C GLY A 117 2.08 0.04 -4.72
N SER A 118 1.40 0.64 -5.69
CA SER A 118 1.77 1.94 -6.24
C SER A 118 1.73 3.03 -5.16
N SER A 119 0.67 3.06 -4.37
CA SER A 119 0.49 4.04 -3.28
C SER A 119 1.60 3.97 -2.23
N ALA A 120 2.03 2.77 -1.83
CA ALA A 120 3.12 2.59 -0.87
C ALA A 120 4.43 3.24 -1.33
N LEU A 121 4.77 3.07 -2.61
CA LEU A 121 5.95 3.70 -3.20
C LEU A 121 5.83 5.23 -3.26
N ILE A 122 4.68 5.74 -3.63
CA ILE A 122 4.42 7.19 -3.67
C ILE A 122 4.46 7.81 -2.28
N LEU A 123 3.86 7.18 -1.28
CA LEU A 123 3.94 7.65 0.11
C LEU A 123 5.39 7.74 0.59
N ALA A 124 6.22 6.73 0.31
CA ALA A 124 7.63 6.74 0.67
C ALA A 124 8.42 7.80 -0.12
N ALA A 125 8.10 8.00 -1.39
CA ALA A 125 8.77 9.01 -2.22
C ALA A 125 8.58 10.45 -1.69
N TYR A 126 7.37 10.77 -1.22
CA TYR A 126 7.02 12.12 -0.78
C TYR A 126 7.08 12.31 0.76
N HIS A 127 7.09 11.23 1.54
CA HIS A 127 7.14 11.28 3.01
C HIS A 127 8.26 10.39 3.57
N PRO A 128 9.53 10.69 3.22
CA PRO A 128 10.66 9.79 3.52
C PRO A 128 11.01 9.70 5.01
N ALA A 129 10.64 10.69 5.82
CA ALA A 129 10.85 10.63 7.27
C ALA A 129 9.88 9.62 7.92
N GLN A 130 8.65 9.54 7.43
CA GLN A 130 7.64 8.62 7.93
C GLN A 130 7.85 7.21 7.37
N PHE A 131 8.06 7.08 6.06
CA PHE A 131 8.16 5.79 5.39
C PHE A 131 9.58 5.56 4.84
N ILE A 132 10.38 4.83 5.59
CA ILE A 132 11.74 4.43 5.20
C ILE A 132 11.77 3.09 4.45
N TYR A 133 10.61 2.41 4.40
CA TYR A 133 10.40 1.13 3.72
C TYR A 133 9.10 1.17 2.93
N ALA A 134 9.12 0.67 1.70
CA ALA A 134 7.95 0.52 0.86
C ALA A 134 7.89 -0.87 0.24
N GLY A 135 6.80 -1.60 0.48
CA GLY A 135 6.50 -2.87 -0.15
C GLY A 135 5.40 -2.70 -1.21
N SER A 136 5.69 -3.11 -2.44
CA SER A 136 4.76 -3.05 -3.56
C SER A 136 4.53 -4.43 -4.14
N LEU A 137 3.30 -4.92 -4.04
CA LEU A 137 2.92 -6.26 -4.45
C LEU A 137 1.92 -6.20 -5.59
N SER A 138 2.33 -6.69 -6.76
CA SER A 138 1.46 -6.83 -7.94
C SER A 138 0.77 -5.53 -8.38
N ALA A 139 1.48 -4.41 -8.37
CA ALA A 139 0.93 -3.10 -8.70
C ALA A 139 1.23 -2.68 -10.14
N LEU A 140 0.38 -1.81 -10.68
CA LEU A 140 0.69 -1.05 -11.90
C LEU A 140 1.61 0.12 -11.49
N LEU A 141 2.87 0.10 -11.95
CA LEU A 141 3.89 1.04 -11.49
C LEU A 141 4.20 2.17 -12.49
N ASP A 142 3.47 2.24 -13.60
CA ASP A 142 3.53 3.31 -14.59
C ASP A 142 2.12 3.85 -14.95
N PRO A 143 1.32 4.27 -13.94
CA PRO A 143 -0.10 4.61 -14.13
C PRO A 143 -0.34 5.83 -15.02
N SER A 144 0.64 6.69 -15.22
CA SER A 144 0.52 7.87 -16.09
C SER A 144 0.80 7.57 -17.57
N GLN A 145 1.30 6.38 -17.88
CA GLN A 145 1.74 6.04 -19.24
C GLN A 145 0.60 5.52 -20.11
N ALA A 146 0.64 5.90 -21.40
CA ALA A 146 -0.22 5.39 -22.47
C ALA A 146 -1.68 5.14 -22.04
N MET A 147 -2.04 3.88 -21.80
CA MET A 147 -3.39 3.45 -21.45
C MET A 147 -3.65 3.42 -19.93
N GLY A 148 -2.67 3.73 -19.09
CA GLY A 148 -2.79 3.65 -17.63
C GLY A 148 -4.03 4.38 -17.08
N PRO A 149 -4.24 5.66 -17.39
CA PRO A 149 -5.42 6.39 -16.90
C PRO A 149 -6.75 5.76 -17.31
N SER A 150 -6.86 5.25 -18.54
CA SER A 150 -8.07 4.60 -19.04
C SER A 150 -8.32 3.26 -18.33
N LEU A 151 -7.29 2.44 -18.17
CA LEU A 151 -7.40 1.15 -17.49
C LEU A 151 -7.73 1.30 -16.02
N ILE A 152 -7.12 2.26 -15.34
CA ILE A 152 -7.44 2.60 -13.95
C ILE A 152 -8.90 3.08 -13.86
N GLY A 153 -9.34 3.94 -14.77
CA GLY A 153 -10.73 4.40 -14.82
C GLY A 153 -11.73 3.27 -14.99
N LEU A 154 -11.44 2.30 -15.86
CA LEU A 154 -12.28 1.10 -16.03
C LEU A 154 -12.31 0.24 -14.76
N ALA A 155 -11.17 0.01 -14.14
CA ALA A 155 -11.07 -0.77 -12.90
C ALA A 155 -11.81 -0.11 -11.74
N MET A 156 -11.69 1.20 -11.57
CA MET A 156 -12.41 1.98 -10.56
C MET A 156 -13.92 1.97 -10.81
N GLY A 157 -14.33 2.08 -12.06
CA GLY A 157 -15.73 1.98 -12.46
C GLY A 157 -16.34 0.62 -12.13
N ASP A 158 -15.61 -0.46 -12.40
CA ASP A 158 -16.03 -1.83 -12.08
C ASP A 158 -16.05 -2.07 -10.56
N ALA A 159 -15.03 -1.65 -9.85
CA ALA A 159 -14.91 -1.88 -8.42
C ALA A 159 -15.99 -1.18 -7.59
N GLY A 160 -16.37 0.07 -7.92
CA GLY A 160 -17.31 0.83 -7.11
C GLY A 160 -18.00 1.98 -7.81
N GLY A 161 -17.84 2.11 -9.12
CA GLY A 161 -18.46 3.19 -9.89
C GLY A 161 -17.75 4.53 -9.80
N TYR A 162 -16.51 4.56 -9.30
CA TYR A 162 -15.72 5.77 -9.18
C TYR A 162 -15.12 6.22 -10.51
N LYS A 163 -14.82 7.52 -10.61
CA LYS A 163 -14.19 8.13 -11.79
C LYS A 163 -12.76 8.55 -11.48
N ALA A 164 -11.81 8.11 -12.28
CA ALA A 164 -10.41 8.48 -12.13
C ALA A 164 -10.18 10.00 -12.31
N SER A 165 -11.01 10.67 -13.08
CA SER A 165 -10.96 12.14 -13.23
C SER A 165 -11.32 12.91 -11.96
N ASP A 166 -12.13 12.34 -11.07
CA ASP A 166 -12.38 12.92 -9.75
C ASP A 166 -11.19 12.79 -8.83
N MET A 167 -10.38 11.77 -9.04
CA MET A 167 -9.15 11.50 -8.28
C MET A 167 -8.03 12.46 -8.68
N TRP A 168 -7.56 12.38 -9.91
CA TRP A 168 -6.35 13.07 -10.39
C TRP A 168 -6.58 13.92 -11.65
N GLY A 169 -7.83 14.28 -11.96
CA GLY A 169 -8.14 15.07 -13.14
C GLY A 169 -8.07 14.29 -14.46
N PRO A 170 -8.12 15.01 -15.59
CA PRO A 170 -7.97 14.40 -16.91
C PRO A 170 -6.61 13.72 -17.07
N LYS A 171 -6.49 12.83 -18.06
CA LYS A 171 -5.31 11.96 -18.27
C LYS A 171 -3.97 12.69 -18.43
N ASP A 172 -4.00 13.94 -18.79
CA ASP A 172 -2.84 14.82 -18.97
C ASP A 172 -2.58 15.74 -17.77
N ASP A 173 -3.38 15.63 -16.70
CA ASP A 173 -3.14 16.38 -15.47
C ASP A 173 -1.84 15.94 -14.80
N PRO A 174 -1.03 16.89 -14.26
CA PRO A 174 0.24 16.59 -13.58
C PRO A 174 0.11 15.62 -12.38
N ALA A 175 -1.07 15.49 -11.78
CA ALA A 175 -1.31 14.56 -10.68
C ALA A 175 -1.06 13.10 -11.08
N TRP A 176 -1.28 12.73 -12.34
CA TRP A 176 -0.96 11.39 -12.84
C TRP A 176 0.53 11.11 -12.76
N GLN A 177 1.36 12.08 -13.21
CA GLN A 177 2.82 11.95 -13.15
C GLN A 177 3.34 11.99 -11.71
N ARG A 178 2.77 12.84 -10.87
CA ARG A 178 3.11 12.92 -9.45
C ARG A 178 2.93 11.58 -8.75
N ASN A 179 1.88 10.83 -9.11
CA ASN A 179 1.53 9.55 -8.51
C ASN A 179 2.00 8.33 -9.33
N ASP A 180 2.98 8.53 -10.20
CA ASP A 180 3.58 7.47 -11.00
C ASP A 180 4.92 7.03 -10.38
N PRO A 181 5.00 5.84 -9.77
CA PRO A 181 6.23 5.37 -9.12
C PRO A 181 7.43 5.33 -10.04
N THR A 182 7.26 4.96 -11.30
CA THR A 182 8.36 4.88 -12.27
C THR A 182 8.97 6.26 -12.55
N LEU A 183 8.16 7.30 -12.56
CA LEU A 183 8.63 8.69 -12.69
C LEU A 183 9.23 9.25 -11.39
N GLN A 184 8.92 8.65 -10.25
CA GLN A 184 9.38 9.10 -8.94
C GLN A 184 10.57 8.29 -8.38
N VAL A 185 11.16 7.40 -9.16
CA VAL A 185 12.31 6.58 -8.73
C VAL A 185 13.46 7.41 -8.19
N GLY A 186 13.70 8.60 -8.77
CA GLY A 186 14.75 9.51 -8.32
C GLY A 186 14.59 9.93 -6.85
N LYS A 187 13.36 10.14 -6.38
CA LYS A 187 13.07 10.45 -4.98
C LYS A 187 13.34 9.23 -4.08
N LEU A 188 12.89 8.04 -4.48
CA LEU A 188 13.12 6.81 -3.73
C LEU A 188 14.61 6.50 -3.57
N VAL A 189 15.39 6.71 -4.63
CA VAL A 189 16.84 6.53 -4.61
C VAL A 189 17.51 7.58 -3.72
N ALA A 190 17.15 8.86 -3.87
CA ALA A 190 17.71 9.95 -3.06
C ALA A 190 17.37 9.78 -1.56
N ASN A 191 16.19 9.28 -1.25
CA ASN A 191 15.75 8.99 0.12
C ASN A 191 16.40 7.74 0.71
N ASN A 192 17.08 6.94 -0.10
CA ASN A 192 17.58 5.61 0.26
C ASN A 192 16.48 4.69 0.86
N THR A 193 15.27 4.79 0.33
CA THR A 193 14.13 3.97 0.76
C THR A 193 14.43 2.50 0.52
N ARG A 194 14.21 1.64 1.54
CA ARG A 194 14.22 0.20 1.35
C ARG A 194 12.98 -0.20 0.58
N ILE A 195 13.15 -0.90 -0.55
CA ILE A 195 12.04 -1.27 -1.43
C ILE A 195 11.96 -2.78 -1.55
N TRP A 196 10.75 -3.31 -1.41
CA TRP A 196 10.43 -4.72 -1.69
C TRP A 196 9.38 -4.76 -2.79
N VAL A 197 9.71 -5.28 -3.96
CA VAL A 197 8.79 -5.35 -5.11
C VAL A 197 8.58 -6.80 -5.50
N TYR A 198 7.32 -7.20 -5.53
CA TYR A 198 6.89 -8.52 -5.99
C TYR A 198 5.92 -8.39 -7.15
N CYS A 199 6.07 -9.27 -8.13
CA CYS A 199 5.09 -9.51 -9.17
C CYS A 199 5.28 -10.93 -9.73
N GLY A 200 4.23 -11.73 -9.75
CA GLY A 200 4.21 -13.04 -10.41
C GLY A 200 4.12 -12.91 -11.92
N ASN A 201 4.02 -14.04 -12.61
CA ASN A 201 3.91 -14.09 -14.08
C ASN A 201 2.53 -14.48 -14.59
N GLY A 202 1.54 -14.61 -13.72
CA GLY A 202 0.18 -15.03 -14.06
C GLY A 202 -0.02 -16.55 -14.10
N LYS A 203 0.99 -17.34 -13.74
CA LYS A 203 0.87 -18.81 -13.64
C LYS A 203 0.66 -19.19 -12.18
N PRO A 204 -0.38 -19.97 -11.84
CA PRO A 204 -0.58 -20.42 -10.47
C PRO A 204 0.50 -21.41 -10.04
N SER A 205 0.78 -21.45 -8.74
CA SER A 205 1.57 -22.47 -8.07
C SER A 205 0.69 -23.28 -7.11
N ASP A 206 1.33 -24.11 -6.27
CA ASP A 206 0.63 -24.85 -5.21
C ASP A 206 -0.05 -23.95 -4.17
N LEU A 207 0.27 -22.65 -4.15
CA LEU A 207 -0.42 -21.67 -3.29
C LEU A 207 -1.86 -21.40 -3.72
N GLY A 208 -2.21 -21.65 -4.98
CA GLY A 208 -3.57 -21.44 -5.49
C GLY A 208 -3.71 -20.23 -6.43
N GLY A 209 -4.85 -19.53 -6.35
CA GLY A 209 -5.11 -18.36 -7.19
C GLY A 209 -5.37 -18.71 -8.67
N ASP A 210 -5.87 -19.92 -8.96
CA ASP A 210 -6.10 -20.41 -10.32
C ASP A 210 -7.44 -19.95 -10.87
N ASN A 211 -7.62 -18.63 -11.01
CA ASN A 211 -8.75 -18.05 -11.72
C ASN A 211 -8.27 -17.14 -12.86
N LEU A 212 -9.08 -17.06 -13.92
CA LEU A 212 -8.67 -16.37 -15.15
C LEU A 212 -8.39 -14.87 -14.94
N PRO A 213 -9.22 -14.09 -14.23
CA PRO A 213 -8.93 -12.69 -13.97
C PRO A 213 -7.60 -12.47 -13.21
N ALA A 214 -7.32 -13.27 -12.18
CA ALA A 214 -6.09 -13.16 -11.40
C ALA A 214 -4.83 -13.47 -12.24
N LYS A 215 -4.90 -14.47 -13.12
CA LYS A 215 -3.83 -14.80 -14.05
C LYS A 215 -3.56 -13.66 -15.03
N PHE A 216 -4.61 -13.11 -15.61
CA PHE A 216 -4.52 -12.04 -16.61
C PHE A 216 -3.97 -10.76 -16.00
N LEU A 217 -4.51 -10.33 -14.85
CA LEU A 217 -4.08 -9.10 -14.18
C LEU A 217 -2.61 -9.16 -13.79
N GLU A 218 -2.15 -10.27 -13.23
CA GLU A 218 -0.75 -10.41 -12.83
C GLU A 218 0.20 -10.35 -14.02
N GLY A 219 -0.10 -11.08 -15.09
CA GLY A 219 0.69 -11.01 -16.31
C GLY A 219 0.69 -9.61 -16.93
N PHE A 220 -0.43 -8.91 -16.84
CA PHE A 220 -0.55 -7.55 -17.35
C PHE A 220 0.34 -6.55 -16.60
N VAL A 221 0.32 -6.55 -15.27
CA VAL A 221 1.08 -5.56 -14.49
C VAL A 221 2.58 -5.87 -14.45
N ARG A 222 2.99 -7.09 -14.77
CA ARG A 222 4.42 -7.50 -14.74
C ARG A 222 5.33 -6.60 -15.57
N THR A 223 4.89 -6.20 -16.75
CA THR A 223 5.68 -5.33 -17.62
C THR A 223 6.00 -3.99 -16.95
N SER A 224 5.03 -3.40 -16.24
CA SER A 224 5.26 -2.14 -15.52
C SER A 224 6.25 -2.30 -14.36
N ASN A 225 6.24 -3.45 -13.69
CA ASN A 225 7.20 -3.76 -12.63
C ASN A 225 8.64 -3.91 -13.16
N LEU A 226 8.81 -4.54 -14.32
CA LEU A 226 10.12 -4.64 -14.99
C LEU A 226 10.64 -3.27 -15.45
N LYS A 227 9.75 -2.41 -15.98
CA LYS A 227 10.09 -1.02 -16.32
C LYS A 227 10.52 -0.22 -15.09
N PHE A 228 9.80 -0.37 -13.99
CA PHE A 228 10.13 0.27 -12.72
C PHE A 228 11.53 -0.15 -12.24
N GLN A 229 11.84 -1.44 -12.25
CA GLN A 229 13.17 -1.96 -11.91
C GLN A 229 14.25 -1.34 -12.80
N THR A 230 14.04 -1.28 -14.10
CA THR A 230 14.96 -0.68 -15.06
C THR A 230 15.20 0.80 -14.74
N ALA A 231 14.14 1.57 -14.50
CA ALA A 231 14.24 2.98 -14.15
C ALA A 231 14.94 3.20 -12.80
N TYR A 232 14.64 2.37 -11.80
CA TYR A 232 15.27 2.42 -10.49
C TYR A 232 16.78 2.16 -10.57
N ASN A 233 17.18 1.12 -11.31
CA ASN A 233 18.60 0.80 -11.51
C ASN A 233 19.32 1.91 -12.30
N ALA A 234 18.69 2.47 -13.33
CA ALA A 234 19.23 3.58 -14.10
C ALA A 234 19.41 4.86 -13.27
N ALA A 235 18.58 5.06 -12.25
CA ALA A 235 18.72 6.17 -11.29
C ALA A 235 19.80 5.91 -10.21
N GLY A 236 20.51 4.79 -10.26
CA GLY A 236 21.53 4.42 -9.28
C GLY A 236 20.99 3.77 -8.01
N GLY A 237 19.78 3.23 -8.06
CA GLY A 237 19.17 2.53 -6.92
C GLY A 237 19.88 1.23 -6.57
N HIS A 238 20.06 0.99 -5.27
CA HIS A 238 20.77 -0.20 -4.76
C HIS A 238 20.19 -0.75 -3.45
N ASN A 239 19.03 -0.25 -3.02
CA ASN A 239 18.40 -0.63 -1.76
C ASN A 239 17.03 -1.28 -2.00
N ALA A 240 16.99 -2.28 -2.88
CA ALA A 240 15.76 -2.96 -3.27
C ALA A 240 15.88 -4.48 -3.26
N VAL A 241 14.77 -5.14 -2.95
CA VAL A 241 14.54 -6.57 -3.18
C VAL A 241 13.56 -6.71 -4.34
N TRP A 242 13.91 -7.53 -5.31
CA TRP A 242 13.10 -7.81 -6.50
C TRP A 242 12.69 -9.28 -6.49
N ASN A 243 11.39 -9.53 -6.31
CA ASN A 243 10.80 -10.86 -6.36
C ASN A 243 9.89 -10.96 -7.59
N PHE A 244 10.50 -11.28 -8.73
CA PHE A 244 9.80 -11.50 -9.99
C PHE A 244 9.76 -13.00 -10.28
N ASP A 245 8.89 -13.70 -9.54
CA ASP A 245 8.81 -15.15 -9.57
C ASP A 245 8.31 -15.69 -10.92
N ASP A 246 8.68 -16.91 -11.23
CA ASP A 246 8.25 -17.63 -12.43
C ASP A 246 6.84 -18.22 -12.30
N ASN A 247 6.17 -17.95 -11.20
CA ASN A 247 4.77 -18.24 -10.95
C ASN A 247 4.15 -17.13 -10.10
N GLY A 248 2.86 -17.25 -9.82
CA GLY A 248 2.13 -16.29 -9.01
C GLY A 248 1.07 -15.55 -9.83
N THR A 249 -0.10 -15.39 -9.20
CA THR A 249 -1.25 -14.73 -9.77
C THR A 249 -1.66 -13.53 -8.91
N HIS A 250 -2.61 -12.72 -9.38
CA HIS A 250 -3.11 -11.53 -8.68
C HIS A 250 -4.08 -11.95 -7.57
N SER A 251 -3.52 -12.48 -6.46
CA SER A 251 -4.33 -13.07 -5.38
C SER A 251 -3.63 -13.05 -4.01
N TRP A 252 -4.44 -13.15 -2.97
CA TRP A 252 -4.04 -12.99 -1.58
C TRP A 252 -3.02 -14.03 -1.10
N GLU A 253 -3.04 -15.22 -1.65
CA GLU A 253 -2.13 -16.30 -1.28
C GLU A 253 -0.66 -15.87 -1.52
N TYR A 254 -0.40 -15.23 -2.64
CA TYR A 254 0.93 -14.73 -2.99
C TYR A 254 1.31 -13.48 -2.21
N TRP A 255 0.37 -12.54 -2.02
CA TRP A 255 0.63 -11.34 -1.24
C TRP A 255 0.88 -11.65 0.24
N GLY A 256 0.12 -12.58 0.80
CA GLY A 256 0.34 -13.08 2.15
C GLY A 256 1.71 -13.74 2.30
N ALA A 257 2.11 -14.59 1.34
CA ALA A 257 3.42 -15.20 1.34
C ALA A 257 4.55 -14.16 1.31
N GLN A 258 4.41 -13.09 0.51
CA GLN A 258 5.38 -12.00 0.48
C GLN A 258 5.43 -11.22 1.79
N LEU A 259 4.28 -10.90 2.39
CA LEU A 259 4.23 -10.21 3.68
C LEU A 259 4.93 -11.00 4.79
N ASN A 260 4.72 -12.30 4.82
CA ASN A 260 5.40 -13.19 5.78
C ASN A 260 6.91 -13.26 5.52
N ALA A 261 7.32 -13.38 4.25
CA ALA A 261 8.73 -13.45 3.87
C ALA A 261 9.50 -12.16 4.15
N MET A 262 8.86 -10.99 4.02
CA MET A 262 9.54 -9.70 4.25
C MET A 262 9.73 -9.34 5.73
N LYS A 263 9.13 -10.09 6.67
CA LYS A 263 9.19 -9.76 8.10
C LYS A 263 10.62 -9.56 8.64
N PRO A 264 11.60 -10.42 8.39
CA PRO A 264 12.98 -10.20 8.87
C PRO A 264 13.61 -8.92 8.28
N ASP A 265 13.36 -8.64 7.00
CA ASP A 265 13.87 -7.44 6.32
C ASP A 265 13.23 -6.17 6.90
N LEU A 266 11.93 -6.21 7.19
CA LEU A 266 11.22 -5.14 7.89
C LEU A 266 11.79 -4.91 9.30
N GLN A 267 11.95 -5.97 10.10
CA GLN A 267 12.50 -5.86 11.45
C GLN A 267 13.90 -5.23 11.44
N HIS A 268 14.75 -5.68 10.53
CA HIS A 268 16.10 -5.12 10.37
C HIS A 268 16.06 -3.65 9.96
N THR A 269 15.31 -3.31 8.91
CA THR A 269 15.26 -1.95 8.37
C THR A 269 14.63 -0.95 9.33
N LEU A 270 13.57 -1.35 10.03
CA LEU A 270 12.87 -0.49 10.97
C LEU A 270 13.54 -0.42 12.35
N GLY A 271 14.56 -1.24 12.59
CA GLY A 271 15.20 -1.34 13.91
C GLY A 271 14.23 -1.84 14.98
N ALA A 272 13.36 -2.79 14.62
CA ALA A 272 12.37 -3.34 15.53
C ALA A 272 13.01 -4.35 16.50
N THR A 273 12.58 -4.33 17.77
CA THR A 273 13.05 -5.25 18.79
C THR A 273 11.95 -6.30 19.07
N PRO A 274 12.12 -7.57 18.65
CA PRO A 274 11.17 -8.63 18.95
C PRO A 274 10.94 -8.82 20.45
N GLY A 275 9.71 -9.23 20.84
CA GLY A 275 9.34 -9.46 22.23
C GLY A 275 8.76 -8.24 22.96
N GLY A 276 8.71 -7.07 22.32
CA GLY A 276 8.20 -5.82 22.92
C GLY A 276 6.66 -5.65 22.92
N GLY A 277 5.91 -6.64 22.48
CA GLY A 277 4.45 -6.52 22.35
C GLY A 277 3.71 -6.80 23.66
N GLY A 278 3.11 -5.76 24.26
CA GLY A 278 2.14 -5.93 25.33
C GLY A 278 0.78 -6.41 24.78
N ASN A 279 0.08 -7.19 25.58
CA ASN A 279 -1.28 -7.69 25.33
C ASN A 279 -2.24 -6.59 24.88
N GLY A 280 -2.88 -6.81 23.75
CA GLY A 280 -4.04 -6.01 23.36
C GLY A 280 -4.29 -5.89 21.88
N THR A 281 -5.00 -6.85 21.29
CA THR A 281 -5.85 -6.58 20.13
C THR A 281 -7.03 -5.73 20.61
N THR A 282 -6.96 -4.42 20.47
CA THR A 282 -8.14 -3.57 20.62
C THR A 282 -8.80 -3.47 19.26
N GLN A 283 -9.83 -4.30 19.03
CA GLN A 283 -10.82 -4.00 18.00
C GLN A 283 -11.49 -2.69 18.43
N GLY A 284 -11.12 -1.59 17.77
CA GLY A 284 -11.77 -0.32 18.01
C GLY A 284 -13.17 -0.33 17.44
N THR A 285 -14.14 -0.17 18.30
CA THR A 285 -15.52 0.18 17.95
C THR A 285 -15.58 1.59 17.42
#